data_1dcd8c9911b7e3741eb6656a0dfee2c9
#
_entry.id   1dcd8c9911b7e3741eb6656a0dfee2c9
#
_cell.length_a   1.000
_cell.length_b   1.000
_cell.length_c   1.000
_cell.angle_alpha   90.00
_cell.angle_beta   90.00
_cell.angle_gamma   90.00
#
_symmetry.space_group_name_H-M   'P 1'
#
loop_
_entity.id
_entity.type
_entity.pdbx_description
1 polymer ?
#
loop_
_entity_poly.entity_id
_entity_poly.type
_entity_poly.pdbx_seq_one_letter_code
_entity_poly.pdbx_strand_id
1 'polypeptide(L)'
;MALAGAATPANAVDGTLTPPTHLFNEYRHCATDAQQPSYRWAREGLLVEGIPGVTEATGGARVSVRYQVWPVADPSKITTVTRDHASPGFEAPATLPASAFVDGQSYAWQARTVVGDAVSAWSAPCYVTVDNSRPANAPSITSSNYEAETWNEGGEPVEFTLGANGVDDVEGFEFSWQQTLPVIGTSIGDHGIPQPVDPYADTKYFKRANALGGSTTLSLVPPTGSGPMTLWVRSLDRAYNGSGIARYDFQVNSTAPTISPAVPEPEFGQLTEFTLSPDPELQAKSPVVSYSVKTIGSQEDRTFDVTAGPDGTATVELTLDDLYSEHLQVSSRSGNGWVSDAAWWGISFDTTPDVSSVTYPENRSGGGIGVPGTFTFTPKVKDVVSFTYSFNNGDPEVTVPVGTDHTASIDWSPATDGWHDLTVYATTRSGLQLAPYDYFFTVN
;
A
#
# COMPACT_ATOMS: atom_id res chain seq x y z
N MET A 1 63.48 -33.36 47.60
CA MET A 1 63.21 -32.07 46.94
C MET A 1 61.77 -32.09 46.47
N ALA A 2 60.87 -31.49 47.24
CA ALA A 2 59.44 -31.38 46.88
C ALA A 2 59.23 -30.03 46.30
N LEU A 3 58.79 -29.97 45.03
CA LEU A 3 58.34 -28.74 44.40
C LEU A 3 56.90 -28.42 44.88
N ALA A 4 56.81 -27.37 45.68
CA ALA A 4 55.49 -26.74 45.96
C ALA A 4 55.01 -25.97 44.71
N GLY A 5 53.95 -26.45 44.06
CA GLY A 5 53.27 -25.73 43.05
C GLY A 5 52.51 -24.53 43.65
N ALA A 6 52.95 -23.34 43.34
CA ALA A 6 52.18 -22.12 43.68
C ALA A 6 50.87 -22.10 42.93
N ALA A 7 49.76 -22.14 43.66
CA ALA A 7 48.43 -21.83 43.11
C ALA A 7 48.43 -20.37 42.69
N THR A 8 48.19 -20.09 41.41
CA THR A 8 47.94 -18.75 40.92
C THR A 8 46.65 -18.23 41.56
N PRO A 9 46.63 -17.00 42.13
CA PRO A 9 45.43 -16.45 42.69
C PRO A 9 44.39 -16.26 41.58
N ALA A 10 43.17 -16.68 41.88
CA ALA A 10 42.01 -16.35 41.00
C ALA A 10 41.96 -14.83 40.86
N ASN A 11 41.95 -14.33 39.63
CA ASN A 11 41.84 -12.91 39.33
C ASN A 11 40.59 -12.35 39.99
N ALA A 12 40.77 -11.48 40.99
CA ALA A 12 39.67 -10.71 41.56
C ALA A 12 39.07 -9.81 40.47
N VAL A 13 37.76 -9.87 40.33
CA VAL A 13 37.03 -8.93 39.49
C VAL A 13 37.04 -7.58 40.21
N ASP A 14 37.83 -6.63 39.69
CA ASP A 14 37.96 -5.29 40.23
C ASP A 14 36.74 -4.46 39.75
N GLY A 15 35.56 -4.70 40.33
CA GLY A 15 34.33 -4.04 40.03
C GLY A 15 33.11 -4.70 40.72
N THR A 16 32.17 -3.91 41.20
CA THR A 16 30.96 -4.42 41.82
C THR A 16 30.04 -5.00 40.75
N LEU A 17 29.87 -6.34 40.70
CA LEU A 17 28.86 -6.94 39.81
C LEU A 17 27.45 -6.49 40.22
N THR A 18 26.71 -6.00 39.24
CA THR A 18 25.29 -5.62 39.43
C THR A 18 24.37 -6.63 38.75
N PRO A 19 23.10 -6.73 39.18
CA PRO A 19 22.11 -7.52 38.46
C PRO A 19 22.00 -7.06 37.00
N PRO A 20 21.62 -7.96 36.09
CA PRO A 20 21.34 -7.58 34.73
C PRO A 20 20.25 -6.49 34.63
N THR A 21 20.43 -5.60 33.67
CA THR A 21 19.46 -4.53 33.32
C THR A 21 18.72 -4.87 32.04
N HIS A 22 17.75 -4.05 31.63
CA HIS A 22 16.99 -4.23 30.40
C HIS A 22 16.42 -5.65 30.28
N LEU A 23 15.60 -6.01 31.28
CA LEU A 23 14.97 -7.33 31.34
C LEU A 23 13.74 -7.39 30.45
N PHE A 24 13.67 -8.41 29.57
CA PHE A 24 12.56 -8.63 28.66
C PHE A 24 12.09 -10.09 28.67
N ASN A 25 10.80 -10.29 28.44
CA ASN A 25 10.21 -11.57 28.04
C ASN A 25 10.01 -11.51 26.52
N GLU A 26 10.93 -12.01 25.73
CA GLU A 26 10.96 -11.78 24.27
C GLU A 26 10.93 -10.27 23.97
N TYR A 27 9.84 -9.80 23.35
CA TYR A 27 9.68 -8.39 22.96
C TYR A 27 8.89 -7.56 23.97
N ARG A 28 8.64 -8.07 25.18
CA ARG A 28 7.94 -7.33 26.24
C ARG A 28 8.83 -7.04 27.42
N HIS A 29 8.74 -5.80 27.91
CA HIS A 29 9.42 -5.42 29.15
C HIS A 29 9.03 -6.32 30.32
N CYS A 30 9.95 -6.51 31.24
CA CYS A 30 9.71 -7.13 32.52
C CYS A 30 8.56 -6.41 33.26
N ALA A 31 7.47 -7.10 33.53
CA ALA A 31 6.42 -6.62 34.42
C ALA A 31 6.84 -6.89 35.87
N THR A 32 7.06 -5.85 36.65
CA THR A 32 7.53 -5.98 38.06
C THR A 32 6.38 -6.06 39.07
N ASP A 33 5.13 -5.86 38.63
CA ASP A 33 3.93 -6.00 39.46
C ASP A 33 3.27 -7.37 39.26
N ALA A 34 3.21 -8.18 40.30
CA ALA A 34 2.58 -9.49 40.28
C ALA A 34 1.07 -9.45 39.97
N GLN A 35 0.41 -8.32 40.20
CA GLN A 35 -1.02 -8.13 39.89
C GLN A 35 -1.25 -7.71 38.44
N GLN A 36 -0.18 -7.30 37.73
CA GLN A 36 -0.21 -6.89 36.34
C GLN A 36 0.91 -7.61 35.55
N PRO A 37 0.88 -8.96 35.47
CA PRO A 37 1.89 -9.72 34.76
C PRO A 37 1.79 -9.45 33.25
N SER A 38 2.91 -9.61 32.54
CA SER A 38 2.87 -9.72 31.08
C SER A 38 2.26 -11.07 30.69
N TYR A 39 1.56 -11.12 29.55
CA TYR A 39 1.01 -12.37 29.01
C TYR A 39 1.85 -12.81 27.82
N ARG A 40 2.24 -14.10 27.83
CA ARG A 40 3.14 -14.63 26.80
C ARG A 40 2.81 -16.05 26.42
N TRP A 41 2.99 -16.30 25.16
CA TRP A 41 3.03 -17.63 24.60
C TRP A 41 4.36 -18.33 24.98
N ALA A 42 4.34 -19.58 25.41
CA ALA A 42 5.53 -20.33 25.85
C ALA A 42 5.51 -21.81 25.42
N ARG A 43 4.87 -22.16 24.29
CA ARG A 43 4.83 -23.54 23.80
C ARG A 43 6.19 -24.12 23.47
N GLU A 44 7.12 -23.31 23.02
CA GLU A 44 8.51 -23.67 22.70
C GLU A 44 9.50 -23.24 23.79
N GLY A 45 8.96 -22.74 24.91
CA GLY A 45 9.70 -22.11 25.99
C GLY A 45 9.51 -20.61 26.01
N LEU A 46 10.04 -19.94 27.01
CA LEU A 46 10.00 -18.49 27.17
C LEU A 46 11.37 -17.91 26.98
N LEU A 47 11.57 -17.09 25.96
CA LEU A 47 12.79 -16.33 25.77
C LEU A 47 12.84 -15.20 26.83
N VAL A 48 13.92 -15.15 27.60
CA VAL A 48 14.21 -14.10 28.56
C VAL A 48 15.55 -13.46 28.23
N GLU A 49 15.66 -12.16 28.44
CA GLU A 49 16.82 -11.37 28.06
C GLU A 49 17.19 -10.38 29.16
N GLY A 50 18.47 -10.05 29.23
CA GLY A 50 19.00 -9.00 30.09
C GLY A 50 20.44 -8.68 29.73
N ILE A 51 20.88 -7.44 29.93
CA ILE A 51 22.24 -6.99 29.74
C ILE A 51 23.01 -7.26 31.03
N PRO A 52 24.12 -8.03 31.00
CA PRO A 52 24.91 -8.33 32.22
C PRO A 52 25.43 -7.05 32.87
N GLY A 53 25.29 -6.97 34.18
CA GLY A 53 25.69 -5.83 35.00
C GLY A 53 27.21 -5.80 35.24
N VAL A 54 27.99 -5.78 34.17
CA VAL A 54 29.44 -5.64 34.16
C VAL A 54 29.86 -4.86 32.93
N THR A 55 30.69 -3.85 33.09
CA THR A 55 31.14 -3.00 31.98
C THR A 55 32.30 -3.59 31.22
N GLU A 56 33.21 -4.33 31.92
CA GLU A 56 34.38 -4.98 31.32
C GLU A 56 34.67 -6.30 32.07
N ALA A 57 35.01 -7.33 31.32
CA ALA A 57 35.51 -8.57 31.91
C ALA A 57 37.02 -8.45 32.06
N THR A 58 37.50 -8.20 33.29
CA THR A 58 38.94 -8.14 33.58
C THR A 58 39.57 -9.52 33.63
N GLY A 59 40.77 -9.65 33.09
CA GLY A 59 41.56 -10.88 33.20
C GLY A 59 41.07 -12.07 32.36
N GLY A 60 40.26 -11.87 31.32
CA GLY A 60 39.73 -12.94 30.45
C GLY A 60 38.68 -13.84 31.11
N ALA A 61 38.09 -13.41 32.24
CA ALA A 61 37.05 -14.14 32.91
C ALA A 61 35.77 -14.18 32.03
N ARG A 62 35.12 -15.34 31.98
CA ARG A 62 33.88 -15.52 31.21
C ARG A 62 32.72 -14.88 31.94
N VAL A 63 31.95 -14.04 31.24
CA VAL A 63 30.69 -13.47 31.71
C VAL A 63 29.54 -14.40 31.33
N SER A 64 28.64 -14.65 32.26
CA SER A 64 27.40 -15.40 32.03
C SER A 64 26.22 -14.69 32.69
N VAL A 65 25.02 -14.96 32.23
CA VAL A 65 23.78 -14.54 32.91
C VAL A 65 22.99 -15.78 33.29
N ARG A 66 22.68 -15.87 34.60
CA ARG A 66 21.86 -16.96 35.14
C ARG A 66 20.45 -16.50 35.37
N TYR A 67 19.50 -17.23 34.80
CA TYR A 67 18.06 -16.99 34.91
C TYR A 67 17.42 -18.06 35.79
N GLN A 68 16.47 -17.66 36.62
CA GLN A 68 15.63 -18.58 37.38
C GLN A 68 14.17 -18.24 37.12
N VAL A 69 13.32 -19.27 36.99
CA VAL A 69 11.89 -19.14 36.88
C VAL A 69 11.22 -20.11 37.86
N TRP A 70 10.09 -19.68 38.42
CA TRP A 70 9.27 -20.49 39.32
C TRP A 70 7.80 -20.13 39.19
N PRO A 71 6.85 -21.07 39.39
CA PRO A 71 5.43 -20.75 39.51
C PRO A 71 5.18 -19.81 40.69
N VAL A 72 4.40 -18.77 40.50
CA VAL A 72 4.01 -17.85 41.63
C VAL A 72 3.32 -18.61 42.74
N ALA A 73 2.51 -19.63 42.41
CA ALA A 73 1.80 -20.47 43.38
C ALA A 73 2.71 -21.44 44.15
N ASP A 74 3.93 -21.76 43.65
CA ASP A 74 4.87 -22.68 44.28
C ASP A 74 6.31 -22.23 44.05
N PRO A 75 6.83 -21.25 44.79
CA PRO A 75 8.18 -20.73 44.63
C PRO A 75 9.31 -21.72 44.89
N SER A 76 9.01 -22.92 45.40
CA SER A 76 10.04 -23.94 45.61
C SER A 76 10.43 -24.68 44.32
N LYS A 77 9.62 -24.63 43.28
CA LYS A 77 9.88 -25.28 41.97
C LYS A 77 10.69 -24.40 41.03
N ILE A 78 11.97 -24.25 41.33
CA ILE A 78 12.86 -23.38 40.59
C ILE A 78 13.46 -24.14 39.40
N THR A 79 13.32 -23.60 38.20
CA THR A 79 14.07 -23.98 36.99
C THR A 79 15.15 -22.94 36.75
N THR A 80 16.39 -23.39 36.47
CA THR A 80 17.54 -22.50 36.23
C THR A 80 18.11 -22.74 34.85
N VAL A 81 18.39 -21.65 34.10
CA VAL A 81 19.12 -21.67 32.82
C VAL A 81 20.27 -20.66 32.90
N THR A 82 21.41 -20.99 32.30
CA THR A 82 22.56 -20.07 32.24
C THR A 82 22.90 -19.79 30.78
N ARG A 83 23.00 -18.51 30.44
CA ARG A 83 23.54 -18.04 29.16
C ARG A 83 25.02 -17.82 29.35
N ASP A 84 25.83 -18.75 28.84
CA ASP A 84 27.30 -18.64 28.86
C ASP A 84 27.82 -17.72 27.77
N HIS A 85 29.01 -17.16 27.97
CA HIS A 85 29.68 -16.28 27.01
C HIS A 85 28.86 -15.03 26.66
N ALA A 86 28.23 -14.43 27.66
CA ALA A 86 27.57 -13.15 27.50
C ALA A 86 28.60 -12.03 27.28
N SER A 87 28.30 -11.08 26.43
CA SER A 87 29.14 -9.92 26.17
C SER A 87 28.67 -8.73 27.03
N PRO A 88 29.60 -8.02 27.73
CA PRO A 88 29.24 -6.78 28.41
C PRO A 88 28.59 -5.77 27.46
N GLY A 89 27.50 -5.13 27.89
CA GLY A 89 26.76 -4.14 27.10
C GLY A 89 25.82 -4.71 26.03
N PHE A 90 25.73 -6.04 25.88
CA PHE A 90 24.83 -6.70 24.94
C PHE A 90 23.90 -7.65 25.68
N GLU A 91 22.77 -7.96 25.05
CA GLU A 91 21.76 -8.88 25.58
C GLU A 91 22.37 -10.29 25.72
N ALA A 92 21.93 -10.96 26.76
CA ALA A 92 22.26 -12.35 27.03
C ALA A 92 20.97 -13.20 26.96
N PRO A 93 20.41 -13.46 25.77
CA PRO A 93 19.17 -14.21 25.63
C PRO A 93 19.32 -15.65 26.07
N ALA A 94 18.29 -16.16 26.76
CA ALA A 94 18.18 -17.57 27.15
C ALA A 94 16.73 -18.04 27.04
N THR A 95 16.52 -19.25 26.53
CA THR A 95 15.19 -19.85 26.49
C THR A 95 14.96 -20.69 27.74
N LEU A 96 14.00 -20.29 28.58
CA LEU A 96 13.49 -21.11 29.66
C LEU A 96 12.68 -22.27 29.04
N PRO A 97 12.90 -23.53 29.46
CA PRO A 97 12.35 -24.68 28.74
C PRO A 97 10.82 -24.74 28.84
N ALA A 98 10.16 -25.14 27.77
CA ALA A 98 8.69 -25.29 27.73
C ALA A 98 8.13 -26.19 28.86
N SER A 99 8.91 -27.19 29.31
CA SER A 99 8.54 -28.08 30.42
C SER A 99 8.43 -27.38 31.77
N ALA A 100 8.93 -26.14 31.91
CA ALA A 100 8.80 -25.34 33.11
C ALA A 100 7.41 -24.65 33.21
N PHE A 101 6.64 -24.64 32.13
CA PHE A 101 5.43 -23.83 31.99
C PHE A 101 4.16 -24.67 31.82
N VAL A 102 3.09 -24.21 32.43
CA VAL A 102 1.75 -24.74 32.26
C VAL A 102 0.85 -23.59 31.80
N ASP A 103 0.03 -23.85 30.80
CA ASP A 103 -0.91 -22.88 30.26
C ASP A 103 -1.85 -22.32 31.33
N GLY A 104 -2.12 -21.03 31.31
CA GLY A 104 -2.96 -20.32 32.28
C GLY A 104 -2.28 -20.01 33.62
N GLN A 105 -1.03 -20.47 33.87
CA GLN A 105 -0.34 -20.22 35.14
C GLN A 105 0.58 -18.99 35.06
N SER A 106 0.69 -18.31 36.23
CA SER A 106 1.60 -17.18 36.40
C SER A 106 2.94 -17.62 37.01
N TYR A 107 4.00 -17.04 36.51
CA TYR A 107 5.38 -17.30 36.87
C TYR A 107 6.09 -16.01 37.28
N ALA A 108 7.11 -16.16 38.15
CA ALA A 108 8.06 -15.11 38.38
C ALA A 108 9.46 -15.62 37.88
N TRP A 109 10.23 -14.73 37.29
CA TRP A 109 11.61 -15.02 36.91
C TRP A 109 12.53 -13.86 37.29
N GLN A 110 13.80 -14.15 37.47
CA GLN A 110 14.85 -13.18 37.81
C GLN A 110 16.17 -13.57 37.16
N ALA A 111 17.09 -12.62 37.08
CA ALA A 111 18.42 -12.81 36.49
C ALA A 111 19.51 -12.31 37.40
N ARG A 112 20.71 -12.90 37.27
CA ARG A 112 21.96 -12.39 37.89
C ARG A 112 23.16 -12.53 36.97
N THR A 113 24.08 -11.60 37.08
CA THR A 113 25.39 -11.66 36.42
C THR A 113 26.32 -12.61 37.14
N VAL A 114 27.09 -13.40 36.37
CA VAL A 114 28.10 -14.34 36.87
C VAL A 114 29.40 -14.08 36.12
N VAL A 115 30.53 -13.93 36.86
CA VAL A 115 31.88 -13.79 36.30
C VAL A 115 32.82 -14.67 37.06
N GLY A 116 33.26 -15.82 36.49
CA GLY A 116 33.99 -16.85 37.23
C GLY A 116 33.18 -17.35 38.42
N ASP A 117 33.73 -17.23 39.61
CA ASP A 117 33.07 -17.61 40.89
C ASP A 117 32.27 -16.46 41.53
N ALA A 118 32.40 -15.24 41.00
CA ALA A 118 31.70 -14.09 41.51
C ALA A 118 30.28 -14.00 40.93
N VAL A 119 29.32 -13.61 41.76
CA VAL A 119 27.89 -13.46 41.36
C VAL A 119 27.34 -12.14 41.88
N SER A 120 26.48 -11.49 41.08
CA SER A 120 25.72 -10.35 41.56
C SER A 120 24.56 -10.77 42.47
N ALA A 121 23.91 -9.79 43.10
CA ALA A 121 22.53 -9.99 43.59
C ALA A 121 21.59 -10.38 42.43
N TRP A 122 20.46 -10.98 42.77
CA TRP A 122 19.38 -11.19 41.80
C TRP A 122 18.72 -9.87 41.46
N SER A 123 18.22 -9.75 40.23
CA SER A 123 17.32 -8.67 39.82
C SER A 123 15.98 -8.71 40.60
N ALA A 124 15.22 -7.65 40.56
CA ALA A 124 13.81 -7.72 40.91
C ALA A 124 13.12 -8.79 40.02
N PRO A 125 12.09 -9.50 40.56
CA PRO A 125 11.37 -10.49 39.77
C PRO A 125 10.54 -9.84 38.68
N CYS A 126 10.47 -10.50 37.54
CA CYS A 126 9.59 -10.21 36.43
C CYS A 126 8.43 -11.21 36.45
N TYR A 127 7.22 -10.74 36.30
CA TYR A 127 6.02 -11.59 36.33
C TYR A 127 5.44 -11.80 34.91
N VAL A 128 5.09 -13.07 34.63
CA VAL A 128 4.53 -13.48 33.35
C VAL A 128 3.44 -14.52 33.55
N THR A 129 2.34 -14.39 32.85
CA THR A 129 1.30 -15.42 32.74
C THR A 129 1.44 -16.07 31.37
N VAL A 130 1.53 -17.40 31.39
CA VAL A 130 1.61 -18.17 30.15
C VAL A 130 0.20 -18.33 29.57
N ASP A 131 0.03 -17.93 28.33
CA ASP A 131 -1.20 -18.05 27.59
C ASP A 131 -0.90 -18.60 26.19
N ASN A 132 -1.08 -19.91 26.07
CA ASN A 132 -0.83 -20.66 24.85
C ASN A 132 -2.12 -20.85 24.02
N SER A 133 -3.25 -20.44 24.55
CA SER A 133 -4.56 -20.57 23.94
C SER A 133 -4.79 -19.44 22.94
N ARG A 134 -5.59 -19.69 21.93
CA ARG A 134 -6.10 -18.65 21.06
C ARG A 134 -7.55 -18.35 21.46
N PRO A 135 -8.05 -17.15 21.25
CA PRO A 135 -9.47 -16.87 21.40
C PRO A 135 -10.30 -17.91 20.63
N ALA A 136 -11.21 -18.56 21.32
CA ALA A 136 -11.90 -19.75 20.81
C ALA A 136 -12.84 -19.43 19.62
N ASN A 137 -13.40 -18.23 19.62
CA ASN A 137 -14.33 -17.75 18.60
C ASN A 137 -13.72 -16.60 17.79
N ALA A 138 -14.05 -16.56 16.51
CA ALA A 138 -13.82 -15.35 15.71
C ALA A 138 -14.70 -14.19 16.24
N PRO A 139 -14.27 -12.92 16.10
CA PRO A 139 -15.05 -11.78 16.59
C PRO A 139 -16.40 -11.66 15.86
N SER A 140 -17.38 -11.08 16.52
CA SER A 140 -18.60 -10.60 15.86
C SER A 140 -18.35 -9.24 15.22
N ILE A 141 -18.95 -9.00 14.05
CA ILE A 141 -18.86 -7.73 13.33
C ILE A 141 -20.28 -7.33 12.94
N THR A 142 -20.65 -6.10 13.27
CA THR A 142 -21.90 -5.47 12.82
C THR A 142 -21.63 -4.05 12.36
N SER A 143 -22.52 -3.50 11.53
CA SER A 143 -22.49 -2.08 11.18
C SER A 143 -23.87 -1.47 11.46
N SER A 144 -23.87 -0.21 11.86
CA SER A 144 -25.11 0.54 12.13
C SER A 144 -25.67 1.27 10.92
N ASN A 145 -24.83 1.50 9.87
CA ASN A 145 -25.20 2.30 8.71
C ASN A 145 -24.95 1.61 7.35
N TYR A 146 -24.31 0.44 7.33
CA TYR A 146 -24.15 -0.38 6.14
C TYR A 146 -24.58 -1.81 6.42
N GLU A 147 -25.65 -2.26 5.80
CA GLU A 147 -26.19 -3.59 6.00
C GLU A 147 -25.34 -4.64 5.25
N ALA A 148 -25.09 -5.77 5.92
CA ALA A 148 -24.32 -6.87 5.36
C ALA A 148 -24.99 -7.47 4.12
N GLU A 149 -24.17 -7.91 3.15
CA GLU A 149 -24.58 -8.64 1.95
C GLU A 149 -25.60 -7.91 1.05
N THR A 150 -25.75 -6.57 1.24
CA THR A 150 -26.66 -5.76 0.44
C THR A 150 -25.94 -4.56 -0.19
N TRP A 151 -26.62 -3.90 -1.12
CA TRP A 151 -26.22 -2.60 -1.66
C TRP A 151 -26.65 -1.50 -0.70
N ASN A 152 -25.67 -0.67 -0.34
CA ASN A 152 -25.84 0.48 0.54
C ASN A 152 -25.49 1.77 -0.20
N GLU A 153 -26.08 2.88 0.22
CA GLU A 153 -25.69 4.18 -0.27
C GLU A 153 -24.30 4.57 0.25
N GLY A 154 -23.43 5.03 -0.68
CA GLY A 154 -22.11 5.53 -0.33
C GLY A 154 -22.13 6.91 0.35
N GLY A 155 -20.94 7.46 0.61
CA GLY A 155 -20.75 8.85 1.01
C GLY A 155 -20.47 9.08 2.49
N GLU A 156 -20.52 8.05 3.33
CA GLU A 156 -20.24 8.15 4.76
C GLU A 156 -19.25 7.08 5.21
N PRO A 157 -18.40 7.33 6.22
CA PRO A 157 -17.63 6.28 6.86
C PRO A 157 -18.53 5.16 7.38
N VAL A 158 -18.06 3.93 7.30
CA VAL A 158 -18.77 2.76 7.84
C VAL A 158 -18.54 2.68 9.34
N GLU A 159 -19.63 2.66 10.11
CA GLU A 159 -19.61 2.53 11.56
C GLU A 159 -19.71 1.06 11.94
N PHE A 160 -18.57 0.46 12.28
CA PHE A 160 -18.50 -0.94 12.72
C PHE A 160 -18.52 -1.06 14.25
N THR A 161 -19.14 -2.11 14.74
CA THR A 161 -18.98 -2.62 16.11
C THR A 161 -18.34 -4.00 16.05
N LEU A 162 -17.18 -4.14 16.71
CA LEU A 162 -16.45 -5.39 16.85
C LEU A 162 -16.67 -5.92 18.26
N GLY A 163 -17.02 -7.19 18.41
CA GLY A 163 -17.28 -7.82 19.70
C GLY A 163 -16.46 -9.09 19.91
N ALA A 164 -16.12 -9.39 21.17
CA ALA A 164 -15.33 -10.57 21.54
C ALA A 164 -16.06 -11.91 21.36
N ASN A 165 -17.35 -11.90 21.02
CA ASN A 165 -18.16 -13.07 20.73
C ASN A 165 -18.11 -14.17 21.81
N GLY A 166 -18.23 -13.75 23.09
CA GLY A 166 -18.25 -14.64 24.26
C GLY A 166 -16.87 -15.15 24.68
N VAL A 167 -15.78 -14.52 24.26
CA VAL A 167 -14.41 -14.82 24.71
C VAL A 167 -13.97 -13.76 25.72
N ASP A 168 -13.73 -14.14 26.96
CA ASP A 168 -13.56 -13.22 28.10
C ASP A 168 -12.17 -12.53 28.15
N ASP A 169 -11.16 -13.04 27.45
CA ASP A 169 -9.76 -12.58 27.47
C ASP A 169 -9.34 -11.76 26.26
N VAL A 170 -10.27 -11.41 25.38
CA VAL A 170 -10.00 -10.54 24.21
C VAL A 170 -9.59 -9.14 24.69
N GLU A 171 -8.37 -8.73 24.41
CA GLU A 171 -7.85 -7.40 24.70
C GLU A 171 -8.22 -6.38 23.61
N GLY A 172 -8.35 -6.84 22.36
CA GLY A 172 -8.70 -5.97 21.25
C GLY A 172 -8.80 -6.70 19.92
N PHE A 173 -8.78 -5.92 18.85
CA PHE A 173 -9.05 -6.38 17.51
C PHE A 173 -8.00 -5.86 16.53
N GLU A 174 -7.68 -6.69 15.56
CA GLU A 174 -6.90 -6.39 14.38
C GLU A 174 -7.84 -6.45 13.17
N PHE A 175 -7.73 -5.47 12.27
CA PHE A 175 -8.63 -5.35 11.12
C PHE A 175 -7.93 -4.81 9.89
N SER A 176 -8.45 -5.16 8.71
CA SER A 176 -7.94 -4.69 7.42
C SER A 176 -9.02 -4.79 6.35
N TRP A 177 -8.96 -3.89 5.36
CA TRP A 177 -9.70 -4.04 4.10
C TRP A 177 -9.12 -5.11 3.18
N GLN A 178 -7.95 -5.66 3.50
CA GLN A 178 -7.30 -6.74 2.78
C GLN A 178 -7.37 -8.03 3.58
N GLN A 179 -7.46 -9.17 2.90
CA GLN A 179 -7.50 -10.49 3.54
C GLN A 179 -6.25 -10.77 4.39
N THR A 180 -5.11 -10.23 3.98
CA THR A 180 -3.88 -10.32 4.76
C THR A 180 -3.91 -9.27 5.87
N LEU A 181 -4.02 -9.74 7.11
CA LEU A 181 -3.92 -8.89 8.28
C LEU A 181 -2.45 -8.49 8.54
N PRO A 182 -2.19 -7.29 9.07
CA PRO A 182 -0.83 -6.85 9.36
C PRO A 182 -0.18 -7.71 10.45
N VAL A 183 1.13 -7.79 10.43
CA VAL A 183 1.90 -8.48 11.48
C VAL A 183 2.19 -7.50 12.61
N ILE A 184 2.01 -7.95 13.85
CA ILE A 184 2.43 -7.18 15.03
C ILE A 184 3.94 -6.99 14.96
N GLY A 185 4.36 -5.74 14.80
CA GLY A 185 5.76 -5.39 14.61
C GLY A 185 6.55 -5.33 15.91
N THR A 186 7.86 -5.47 15.78
CA THR A 186 8.84 -5.14 16.82
C THR A 186 9.70 -4.00 16.32
N SER A 187 10.08 -3.06 17.19
CA SER A 187 11.10 -2.06 16.92
C SER A 187 12.43 -2.52 17.56
N ILE A 188 13.54 -2.15 16.94
CA ILE A 188 14.86 -2.37 17.53
C ILE A 188 15.23 -1.09 18.27
N GLY A 189 15.41 -1.20 19.58
CA GLY A 189 15.89 -0.12 20.45
C GLY A 189 17.39 0.03 20.44
N ASP A 190 17.90 0.86 21.36
CA ASP A 190 19.33 1.05 21.58
C ASP A 190 20.02 -0.30 21.87
N HIS A 191 21.21 -0.47 21.36
CA HIS A 191 22.03 -1.68 21.47
C HIS A 191 21.46 -2.93 20.76
N GLY A 192 20.53 -2.78 19.82
CA GLY A 192 19.95 -3.91 19.10
C GLY A 192 18.89 -4.70 19.87
N ILE A 193 18.46 -4.19 21.03
CA ILE A 193 17.45 -4.83 21.87
C ILE A 193 16.06 -4.67 21.21
N PRO A 194 15.35 -5.77 20.94
CA PRO A 194 13.97 -5.68 20.47
C PRO A 194 13.11 -5.01 21.55
N GLN A 195 12.40 -3.94 21.16
CA GLN A 195 11.44 -3.28 22.01
C GLN A 195 10.02 -3.71 21.65
N PRO A 196 9.14 -3.97 22.62
CA PRO A 196 7.76 -4.32 22.35
C PRO A 196 7.07 -3.13 21.71
N VAL A 197 6.43 -3.37 20.60
CA VAL A 197 5.47 -2.42 20.02
C VAL A 197 4.10 -2.77 20.59
N ASP A 198 3.45 -1.80 21.24
CA ASP A 198 2.03 -1.93 21.53
C ASP A 198 1.29 -1.89 20.16
N PRO A 199 0.67 -2.99 19.68
CA PRO A 199 0.01 -2.99 18.39
C PRO A 199 -1.10 -1.95 18.31
N TYR A 200 -1.73 -1.64 19.42
CA TYR A 200 -2.81 -0.65 19.50
C TYR A 200 -2.34 0.81 19.38
N ALA A 201 -1.03 1.07 19.34
CA ALA A 201 -0.49 2.36 18.94
C ALA A 201 -0.71 2.63 17.43
N ASP A 202 -0.79 1.58 16.62
CA ASP A 202 -1.17 1.66 15.20
C ASP A 202 -2.69 1.56 15.04
N THR A 203 -3.37 2.67 15.22
CA THR A 203 -4.83 2.76 15.13
C THR A 203 -5.40 2.52 13.74
N LYS A 204 -4.55 2.42 12.72
CA LYS A 204 -4.95 2.10 11.35
C LYS A 204 -5.41 0.64 11.22
N TYR A 205 -4.83 -0.25 12.02
CA TYR A 205 -5.05 -1.68 11.92
C TYR A 205 -5.46 -2.35 13.22
N PHE A 206 -5.33 -1.65 14.35
CA PHE A 206 -5.59 -2.23 15.67
C PHE A 206 -6.46 -1.32 16.53
N LYS A 207 -7.36 -1.92 17.30
CA LYS A 207 -8.22 -1.20 18.24
C LYS A 207 -8.42 -2.04 19.49
N ARG A 208 -8.17 -1.43 20.68
CA ARG A 208 -8.48 -2.08 21.98
C ARG A 208 -9.98 -2.24 22.15
N ALA A 209 -10.39 -3.33 22.80
CA ALA A 209 -11.72 -3.46 23.35
C ALA A 209 -11.93 -2.44 24.49
N ASN A 210 -13.15 -1.97 24.67
CA ASN A 210 -13.50 -1.02 25.75
C ASN A 210 -13.29 -1.62 27.15
N ALA A 211 -13.36 -2.94 27.23
CA ALA A 211 -13.03 -3.74 28.42
C ALA A 211 -12.55 -5.11 27.94
N LEU A 212 -11.84 -5.85 28.80
CA LEU A 212 -11.44 -7.22 28.51
C LEU A 212 -12.66 -8.09 28.19
N GLY A 213 -12.62 -8.82 27.08
CA GLY A 213 -13.75 -9.62 26.59
C GLY A 213 -14.93 -8.78 26.05
N GLY A 214 -14.75 -7.47 25.90
CA GLY A 214 -15.79 -6.54 25.48
C GLY A 214 -15.82 -6.27 23.98
N SER A 215 -16.35 -5.10 23.63
CA SER A 215 -16.49 -4.63 22.25
C SER A 215 -15.77 -3.30 22.04
N THR A 216 -15.68 -2.88 20.78
CA THR A 216 -15.22 -1.54 20.38
C THR A 216 -15.92 -1.10 19.12
N THR A 217 -15.88 0.21 18.84
CA THR A 217 -16.42 0.79 17.61
C THR A 217 -15.30 1.34 16.72
N LEU A 218 -15.48 1.25 15.40
CA LEU A 218 -14.60 1.78 14.38
C LEU A 218 -15.41 2.59 13.38
N SER A 219 -14.89 3.74 12.97
CA SER A 219 -15.41 4.54 11.86
C SER A 219 -14.37 4.48 10.74
N LEU A 220 -14.67 3.82 9.63
CA LEU A 220 -13.71 3.56 8.56
C LEU A 220 -14.25 4.02 7.21
N VAL A 221 -13.45 4.81 6.49
CA VAL A 221 -13.73 5.12 5.07
C VAL A 221 -13.31 3.91 4.23
N PRO A 222 -14.20 3.36 3.37
CA PRO A 222 -13.84 2.29 2.47
C PRO A 222 -12.72 2.68 1.50
N PRO A 223 -11.90 1.72 1.04
CA PRO A 223 -10.77 2.00 0.16
C PRO A 223 -11.16 2.39 -1.27
N THR A 224 -12.39 2.08 -1.67
CA THR A 224 -12.97 2.45 -2.97
C THR A 224 -14.35 3.06 -2.75
N GLY A 225 -14.76 3.95 -3.65
CA GLY A 225 -16.04 4.68 -3.54
C GLY A 225 -17.27 3.88 -3.93
N SER A 226 -17.11 2.66 -4.47
CA SER A 226 -18.24 1.80 -4.86
C SER A 226 -17.83 0.33 -5.00
N GLY A 227 -18.82 -0.54 -5.16
CA GLY A 227 -18.64 -1.97 -5.40
C GLY A 227 -18.61 -2.82 -4.14
N PRO A 228 -18.18 -4.08 -4.25
CA PRO A 228 -18.09 -5.01 -3.12
C PRO A 228 -16.94 -4.64 -2.19
N MET A 229 -17.23 -4.64 -0.89
CA MET A 229 -16.29 -4.35 0.19
C MET A 229 -16.27 -5.48 1.20
N THR A 230 -15.09 -5.76 1.76
CA THR A 230 -14.93 -6.73 2.84
C THR A 230 -14.02 -6.17 3.90
N LEU A 231 -14.49 -6.12 5.14
CA LEU A 231 -13.65 -5.89 6.31
C LEU A 231 -13.28 -7.23 6.92
N TRP A 232 -11.99 -7.50 7.06
CA TRP A 232 -11.42 -8.68 7.72
C TRP A 232 -11.01 -8.33 9.12
N VAL A 233 -11.41 -9.13 10.12
CA VAL A 233 -11.15 -8.86 11.54
C VAL A 233 -10.78 -10.17 12.26
N ARG A 234 -9.81 -10.09 13.17
CA ARG A 234 -9.60 -11.10 14.21
C ARG A 234 -9.45 -10.45 15.56
N SER A 235 -9.85 -11.15 16.62
CA SER A 235 -9.58 -10.72 17.99
C SER A 235 -8.19 -11.15 18.43
N LEU A 236 -7.60 -10.38 19.33
CA LEU A 236 -6.33 -10.65 19.99
C LEU A 236 -6.54 -10.73 21.48
N ASP A 237 -5.99 -11.77 22.13
CA ASP A 237 -5.92 -11.86 23.58
C ASP A 237 -4.78 -11.03 24.17
N ARG A 238 -4.56 -11.12 25.49
CA ARG A 238 -3.49 -10.40 26.19
C ARG A 238 -2.08 -10.87 25.82
N ALA A 239 -1.93 -12.11 25.31
CA ALA A 239 -0.67 -12.64 24.77
C ALA A 239 -0.48 -12.34 23.27
N TYR A 240 -1.45 -11.65 22.63
CA TYR A 240 -1.55 -11.38 21.20
C TYR A 240 -1.74 -12.64 20.34
N ASN A 241 -2.29 -13.73 20.93
CA ASN A 241 -2.74 -14.83 20.11
C ASN A 241 -3.98 -14.39 19.34
N GLY A 242 -3.99 -14.64 18.04
CA GLY A 242 -5.11 -14.27 17.18
C GLY A 242 -6.16 -15.35 17.06
N SER A 243 -7.44 -14.98 17.10
CA SER A 243 -8.57 -15.85 16.81
C SER A 243 -8.61 -16.33 15.36
N GLY A 244 -9.62 -17.10 14.99
CA GLY A 244 -10.07 -17.20 13.59
C GLY A 244 -10.47 -15.82 13.04
N ILE A 245 -10.38 -15.67 11.72
CA ILE A 245 -10.74 -14.41 11.04
C ILE A 245 -12.24 -14.41 10.77
N ALA A 246 -12.93 -13.33 11.14
CA ALA A 246 -14.26 -12.99 10.69
C ALA A 246 -14.20 -12.00 9.53
N ARG A 247 -15.24 -11.94 8.71
CA ARG A 247 -15.38 -10.97 7.63
C ARG A 247 -16.76 -10.34 7.65
N TYR A 248 -16.83 -9.10 7.18
CA TYR A 248 -18.06 -8.37 6.96
C TYR A 248 -18.10 -7.93 5.51
N ASP A 249 -19.01 -8.52 4.74
CA ASP A 249 -19.20 -8.27 3.32
C ASP A 249 -20.38 -7.32 3.13
N PHE A 250 -20.24 -6.30 2.31
CA PHE A 250 -21.30 -5.38 1.91
C PHE A 250 -20.98 -4.78 0.55
N GLN A 251 -21.93 -4.07 -0.05
CA GLN A 251 -21.77 -3.42 -1.35
C GLN A 251 -22.13 -1.95 -1.23
N VAL A 252 -21.46 -1.12 -2.01
CA VAL A 252 -21.64 0.34 -2.01
C VAL A 252 -22.02 0.80 -3.40
N ASN A 253 -23.13 1.57 -3.51
CA ASN A 253 -23.55 2.23 -4.73
C ASN A 253 -22.50 3.27 -5.16
N SER A 254 -22.40 3.50 -6.47
CA SER A 254 -21.51 4.52 -7.03
C SER A 254 -21.89 5.91 -6.53
N THR A 255 -20.85 6.68 -6.18
CA THR A 255 -20.91 8.11 -5.87
C THR A 255 -20.05 8.92 -6.84
N ALA A 256 -19.84 8.37 -8.06
CA ALA A 256 -19.01 8.99 -9.08
C ALA A 256 -19.55 10.37 -9.47
N PRO A 257 -18.68 11.37 -9.69
CA PRO A 257 -19.07 12.68 -10.16
C PRO A 257 -19.57 12.63 -11.62
N THR A 258 -20.20 13.71 -12.08
CA THR A 258 -20.52 13.90 -13.49
C THR A 258 -19.49 14.80 -14.15
N ILE A 259 -19.07 14.44 -15.37
CA ILE A 259 -18.14 15.21 -16.21
C ILE A 259 -18.92 15.76 -17.40
N SER A 260 -19.00 17.08 -17.55
CA SER A 260 -19.77 17.73 -18.61
C SER A 260 -18.89 18.72 -19.37
N PRO A 261 -18.57 18.46 -20.67
CA PRO A 261 -17.87 19.44 -21.50
C PRO A 261 -18.81 20.60 -21.84
N ALA A 262 -18.29 21.83 -21.91
CA ALA A 262 -19.03 23.02 -22.31
C ALA A 262 -19.51 22.94 -23.78
N VAL A 263 -18.77 22.19 -24.61
CA VAL A 263 -19.13 21.88 -26.00
C VAL A 263 -19.35 20.36 -26.08
N PRO A 264 -20.55 19.89 -26.49
CA PRO A 264 -20.87 18.46 -26.51
C PRO A 264 -19.92 17.62 -27.38
N GLU A 265 -19.48 18.19 -28.52
CA GLU A 265 -18.56 17.56 -29.47
C GLU A 265 -17.40 18.51 -29.73
N PRO A 266 -16.37 18.54 -28.83
CA PRO A 266 -15.22 19.41 -29.02
C PRO A 266 -14.36 18.92 -30.20
N GLU A 267 -13.70 19.86 -30.85
CA GLU A 267 -12.78 19.57 -31.98
C GLU A 267 -11.36 19.26 -31.46
N PHE A 268 -10.60 18.55 -32.26
CA PHE A 268 -9.16 18.30 -31.99
C PHE A 268 -8.41 19.64 -31.82
N GLY A 269 -7.56 19.73 -30.80
CA GLY A 269 -6.78 20.93 -30.48
C GLY A 269 -7.59 22.04 -29.82
N GLN A 270 -8.89 21.86 -29.56
CA GLN A 270 -9.73 22.85 -28.91
C GLN A 270 -9.50 22.90 -27.41
N LEU A 271 -9.25 24.11 -26.86
CA LEU A 271 -9.33 24.34 -25.42
C LEU A 271 -10.79 24.18 -25.00
N THR A 272 -11.08 23.19 -24.18
CA THR A 272 -12.43 22.84 -23.74
C THR A 272 -12.52 22.93 -22.23
N GLU A 273 -13.55 23.66 -21.75
CA GLU A 273 -13.92 23.70 -20.35
C GLU A 273 -14.79 22.48 -20.01
N PHE A 274 -14.48 21.82 -18.91
CA PHE A 274 -15.28 20.74 -18.32
C PHE A 274 -15.81 21.19 -16.98
N THR A 275 -17.12 21.01 -16.75
CA THR A 275 -17.73 21.14 -15.43
C THR A 275 -17.76 19.78 -14.76
N LEU A 276 -17.20 19.71 -13.55
CA LEU A 276 -17.23 18.57 -12.66
C LEU A 276 -18.32 18.82 -11.62
N SER A 277 -19.31 17.93 -11.55
CA SER A 277 -20.42 18.05 -10.59
C SER A 277 -20.45 16.85 -9.65
N PRO A 278 -20.67 17.05 -8.34
CA PRO A 278 -20.71 15.96 -7.38
C PRO A 278 -21.94 15.08 -7.60
N ASP A 279 -21.87 13.84 -7.11
CA ASP A 279 -23.07 13.06 -6.89
C ASP A 279 -23.97 13.79 -5.87
N PRO A 280 -25.29 13.96 -6.15
CA PRO A 280 -26.17 14.75 -5.30
C PRO A 280 -26.36 14.18 -3.88
N GLU A 281 -26.34 12.85 -3.72
CA GLU A 281 -26.52 12.20 -2.42
C GLU A 281 -25.24 12.33 -1.59
N LEU A 282 -24.07 12.15 -2.22
CA LEU A 282 -22.79 12.42 -1.59
C LEU A 282 -22.70 13.89 -1.13
N GLN A 283 -23.06 14.83 -2.00
CA GLN A 283 -23.03 16.27 -1.70
C GLN A 283 -23.95 16.63 -0.53
N ALA A 284 -25.11 15.99 -0.42
CA ALA A 284 -26.04 16.20 0.68
C ALA A 284 -25.53 15.64 2.02
N LYS A 285 -24.84 14.50 2.00
CA LYS A 285 -24.28 13.86 3.20
C LYS A 285 -23.00 14.56 3.67
N SER A 286 -22.09 14.87 2.74
CA SER A 286 -20.82 15.54 3.03
C SER A 286 -20.37 16.30 1.79
N PRO A 287 -20.29 17.64 1.82
CA PRO A 287 -19.93 18.44 0.67
C PRO A 287 -18.59 17.99 0.05
N VAL A 288 -18.56 17.92 -1.28
CA VAL A 288 -17.35 17.66 -2.05
C VAL A 288 -16.44 18.88 -1.95
N VAL A 289 -15.17 18.64 -1.64
CA VAL A 289 -14.14 19.69 -1.42
C VAL A 289 -13.08 19.72 -2.52
N SER A 290 -12.90 18.63 -3.25
CA SER A 290 -11.96 18.56 -4.38
C SER A 290 -12.27 17.41 -5.32
N TYR A 291 -11.68 17.49 -6.52
CA TYR A 291 -11.68 16.44 -7.53
C TYR A 291 -10.25 16.08 -7.87
N SER A 292 -9.97 14.79 -8.05
CA SER A 292 -8.74 14.28 -8.66
C SER A 292 -9.03 13.96 -10.11
N VAL A 293 -8.35 14.66 -11.03
CA VAL A 293 -8.53 14.56 -12.48
C VAL A 293 -7.29 13.88 -13.05
N LYS A 294 -7.51 12.80 -13.80
CA LYS A 294 -6.47 12.12 -14.57
C LYS A 294 -6.81 12.21 -16.06
N THR A 295 -5.89 12.77 -16.86
CA THR A 295 -5.93 12.70 -18.33
C THR A 295 -5.18 11.46 -18.77
N ILE A 296 -5.78 10.74 -19.73
CA ILE A 296 -5.22 9.48 -20.26
C ILE A 296 -5.31 9.58 -21.77
N GLY A 297 -4.14 9.50 -22.43
CA GLY A 297 -4.01 9.60 -23.88
C GLY A 297 -2.80 8.85 -24.39
N SER A 298 -2.43 9.09 -25.65
CA SER A 298 -1.25 8.50 -26.28
C SER A 298 0.07 9.15 -25.86
N GLN A 299 0.00 10.33 -25.25
CA GLN A 299 1.13 11.05 -24.70
C GLN A 299 1.29 10.72 -23.19
N GLU A 300 1.72 11.64 -22.38
CA GLU A 300 1.96 11.40 -20.97
C GLU A 300 0.69 11.56 -20.13
N ASP A 301 0.32 10.53 -19.33
CA ASP A 301 -0.76 10.62 -18.34
C ASP A 301 -0.43 11.71 -17.32
N ARG A 302 -1.37 12.61 -17.05
CA ARG A 302 -1.26 13.64 -16.02
C ARG A 302 -2.32 13.47 -14.96
N THR A 303 -1.98 13.67 -13.69
CA THR A 303 -2.92 13.69 -12.58
C THR A 303 -2.76 14.98 -11.79
N PHE A 304 -3.87 15.66 -11.49
CA PHE A 304 -3.89 16.88 -10.69
C PHE A 304 -5.19 17.01 -9.93
N ASP A 305 -5.18 17.80 -8.86
CA ASP A 305 -6.36 18.05 -8.05
C ASP A 305 -6.95 19.44 -8.34
N VAL A 306 -8.28 19.51 -8.31
CA VAL A 306 -9.04 20.76 -8.49
C VAL A 306 -9.92 20.99 -7.27
N THR A 307 -9.85 22.17 -6.67
CA THR A 307 -10.69 22.53 -5.52
C THR A 307 -12.13 22.78 -5.97
N ALA A 308 -13.08 22.21 -5.26
CA ALA A 308 -14.50 22.43 -5.51
C ALA A 308 -14.98 23.78 -4.93
N GLY A 309 -15.94 24.39 -5.58
CA GLY A 309 -16.67 25.54 -5.09
C GLY A 309 -17.62 25.22 -3.93
N PRO A 310 -18.30 26.22 -3.37
CA PRO A 310 -19.22 26.02 -2.25
C PRO A 310 -20.42 25.11 -2.56
N ASP A 311 -20.78 24.99 -3.84
CA ASP A 311 -21.85 24.10 -4.35
C ASP A 311 -21.32 22.68 -4.68
N GLY A 312 -20.02 22.43 -4.43
CA GLY A 312 -19.37 21.17 -4.74
C GLY A 312 -18.92 21.04 -6.20
N THR A 313 -19.20 22.01 -7.08
CA THR A 313 -18.75 21.96 -8.48
C THR A 313 -17.31 22.45 -8.65
N ALA A 314 -16.67 22.08 -9.76
CA ALA A 314 -15.39 22.63 -10.19
C ALA A 314 -15.36 22.73 -11.72
N THR A 315 -14.49 23.58 -12.25
CA THR A 315 -14.19 23.65 -13.69
C THR A 315 -12.73 23.37 -13.95
N VAL A 316 -12.46 22.74 -15.10
CA VAL A 316 -11.11 22.49 -15.59
C VAL A 316 -11.07 22.76 -17.10
N GLU A 317 -10.04 23.47 -17.56
CA GLU A 317 -9.77 23.70 -18.97
C GLU A 317 -8.67 22.78 -19.46
N LEU A 318 -8.94 22.04 -20.54
CA LEU A 318 -7.99 21.10 -21.15
C LEU A 318 -7.97 21.33 -22.66
N THR A 319 -6.78 21.30 -23.24
CA THR A 319 -6.60 21.23 -24.70
C THR A 319 -6.67 19.75 -25.09
N LEU A 320 -7.58 19.43 -26.02
CA LEU A 320 -7.82 18.05 -26.45
C LEU A 320 -6.95 17.77 -27.69
N ASP A 321 -5.70 17.42 -27.49
CA ASP A 321 -4.69 17.26 -28.54
C ASP A 321 -4.07 15.86 -28.64
N ASP A 322 -4.71 14.86 -28.05
CA ASP A 322 -4.32 13.46 -28.25
C ASP A 322 -4.71 12.98 -29.65
N LEU A 323 -3.78 12.33 -30.35
CA LEU A 323 -3.92 11.98 -31.77
C LEU A 323 -5.06 11.02 -32.08
N TYR A 324 -5.44 10.19 -31.13
CA TYR A 324 -6.42 9.11 -31.32
C TYR A 324 -7.60 9.22 -30.41
N SER A 325 -7.35 9.40 -29.12
CA SER A 325 -8.43 9.49 -28.13
C SER A 325 -7.95 10.20 -26.86
N GLU A 326 -8.78 11.07 -26.33
CA GLU A 326 -8.59 11.72 -25.05
C GLU A 326 -9.58 11.14 -24.05
N HIS A 327 -9.10 10.72 -22.87
CA HIS A 327 -9.94 10.24 -21.80
C HIS A 327 -9.69 11.03 -20.52
N LEU A 328 -10.76 11.32 -19.79
CA LEU A 328 -10.71 11.88 -18.46
C LEU A 328 -11.24 10.86 -17.46
N GLN A 329 -10.51 10.64 -16.40
CA GLN A 329 -10.93 9.89 -15.24
C GLN A 329 -11.00 10.85 -14.06
N VAL A 330 -12.16 10.98 -13.41
CA VAL A 330 -12.39 11.94 -12.34
C VAL A 330 -13.00 11.24 -11.13
N SER A 331 -12.42 11.43 -9.95
CA SER A 331 -13.02 11.08 -8.67
C SER A 331 -13.18 12.31 -7.79
N SER A 332 -14.18 12.32 -6.93
CA SER A 332 -14.43 13.40 -5.97
C SER A 332 -13.96 12.98 -4.57
N ARG A 333 -13.59 13.99 -3.76
CA ARG A 333 -13.31 13.84 -2.33
C ARG A 333 -14.21 14.77 -1.55
N SER A 334 -14.91 14.22 -0.55
CA SER A 334 -15.78 15.01 0.34
C SER A 334 -15.10 15.35 1.67
N GLY A 335 -15.72 16.27 2.43
CA GLY A 335 -15.17 16.80 3.67
C GLY A 335 -15.02 15.76 4.80
N ASN A 336 -15.78 14.66 4.77
CA ASN A 336 -15.64 13.54 5.72
C ASN A 336 -14.54 12.52 5.32
N GLY A 337 -13.80 12.78 4.24
CA GLY A 337 -12.73 11.93 3.73
C GLY A 337 -13.18 10.85 2.75
N TRP A 338 -14.47 10.77 2.41
CA TRP A 338 -14.96 9.87 1.36
C TRP A 338 -14.30 10.19 0.03
N VAL A 339 -13.92 9.16 -0.73
CA VAL A 339 -13.43 9.27 -2.10
C VAL A 339 -14.37 8.46 -2.98
N SER A 340 -14.99 9.12 -3.96
CA SER A 340 -15.89 8.45 -4.90
C SER A 340 -15.14 7.46 -5.79
N ASP A 341 -15.84 6.54 -6.39
CA ASP A 341 -15.37 5.87 -7.60
C ASP A 341 -15.22 6.87 -8.75
N ALA A 342 -14.54 6.43 -9.80
CA ALA A 342 -14.19 7.31 -10.90
C ALA A 342 -15.30 7.38 -11.95
N ALA A 343 -15.66 8.59 -12.35
CA ALA A 343 -16.35 8.85 -13.60
C ALA A 343 -15.36 8.85 -14.77
N TRP A 344 -15.87 8.53 -15.96
CA TRP A 344 -15.09 8.52 -17.19
C TRP A 344 -15.78 9.35 -18.26
N TRP A 345 -14.98 10.14 -18.97
CA TRP A 345 -15.38 10.82 -20.19
C TRP A 345 -14.31 10.55 -21.25
N GLY A 346 -14.69 10.47 -22.53
CA GLY A 346 -13.72 10.28 -23.58
C GLY A 346 -14.26 10.68 -24.95
N ILE A 347 -13.33 11.04 -25.83
CA ILE A 347 -13.58 11.38 -27.23
C ILE A 347 -12.47 10.80 -28.09
N SER A 348 -12.80 10.40 -29.31
CA SER A 348 -11.83 9.96 -30.32
C SER A 348 -11.80 10.92 -31.49
N PHE A 349 -10.60 11.20 -32.00
CA PHE A 349 -10.39 12.09 -33.12
C PHE A 349 -9.88 11.31 -34.34
N ASP A 350 -10.42 11.62 -35.52
CA ASP A 350 -9.81 11.20 -36.78
C ASP A 350 -8.91 12.34 -37.29
N THR A 351 -7.61 12.21 -37.01
CA THR A 351 -6.60 13.20 -37.37
C THR A 351 -5.86 12.84 -38.67
N THR A 352 -6.24 11.72 -39.31
CA THR A 352 -5.65 11.31 -40.63
C THR A 352 -6.07 12.26 -41.71
N PRO A 353 -5.22 12.55 -42.70
CA PRO A 353 -5.63 13.31 -43.88
C PRO A 353 -6.49 12.45 -44.83
N ASP A 354 -7.41 13.12 -45.56
CA ASP A 354 -8.02 12.49 -46.71
C ASP A 354 -7.04 12.54 -47.90
N VAL A 355 -6.92 11.41 -48.60
CA VAL A 355 -6.10 11.28 -49.78
C VAL A 355 -6.96 10.85 -50.96
N SER A 356 -6.79 11.48 -52.10
CA SER A 356 -7.55 11.12 -53.32
C SER A 356 -6.69 11.23 -54.59
N SER A 357 -6.94 10.33 -55.55
CA SER A 357 -6.42 10.43 -56.88
C SER A 357 -7.42 9.86 -57.91
N VAL A 358 -7.56 10.57 -59.02
CA VAL A 358 -8.44 10.11 -60.12
C VAL A 358 -7.70 9.05 -60.97
N THR A 359 -6.38 9.21 -61.18
CA THR A 359 -5.59 8.31 -62.00
C THR A 359 -5.29 7.01 -61.26
N TYR A 360 -5.04 7.10 -59.97
CA TYR A 360 -4.70 5.97 -59.06
C TYR A 360 -5.69 5.86 -57.92
N PRO A 361 -6.93 5.41 -58.19
CA PRO A 361 -7.96 5.37 -57.17
C PRO A 361 -7.64 4.33 -56.09
N GLU A 362 -8.02 4.65 -54.86
CA GLU A 362 -7.75 3.81 -53.69
C GLU A 362 -8.36 2.40 -53.84
N ASN A 363 -7.57 1.39 -53.47
CA ASN A 363 -7.93 -0.04 -53.49
C ASN A 363 -8.37 -0.55 -54.90
N ARG A 364 -7.92 0.14 -55.96
CA ARG A 364 -8.24 -0.20 -57.37
C ARG A 364 -7.02 -0.10 -58.26
N SER A 365 -7.15 -0.67 -59.44
CA SER A 365 -6.17 -0.52 -60.51
C SER A 365 -6.44 0.75 -61.31
N GLY A 366 -5.35 1.44 -61.71
CA GLY A 366 -5.42 2.63 -62.54
C GLY A 366 -4.11 3.00 -63.15
N GLY A 367 -4.12 3.98 -64.05
CA GLY A 367 -2.93 4.50 -64.71
C GLY A 367 -2.15 3.45 -65.50
N GLY A 368 -0.81 3.50 -65.36
CA GLY A 368 0.17 2.63 -66.01
C GLY A 368 1.59 3.14 -65.79
N ILE A 369 2.62 2.34 -66.09
CA ILE A 369 4.03 2.75 -65.96
C ILE A 369 4.27 4.07 -66.69
N GLY A 370 4.87 5.07 -65.99
CA GLY A 370 5.18 6.40 -66.52
C GLY A 370 3.98 7.31 -66.75
N VAL A 371 2.76 6.89 -66.44
CA VAL A 371 1.56 7.76 -66.53
C VAL A 371 1.52 8.69 -65.30
N PRO A 372 1.54 10.03 -65.49
CA PRO A 372 1.43 10.93 -64.33
C PRO A 372 0.05 10.91 -63.73
N GLY A 373 -0.03 10.87 -62.41
CA GLY A 373 -1.26 11.02 -61.65
C GLY A 373 -1.10 11.99 -60.50
N THR A 374 -2.12 12.80 -60.29
CA THR A 374 -2.16 13.77 -59.20
C THR A 374 -2.80 13.12 -57.95
N PHE A 375 -2.16 13.26 -56.81
CA PHE A 375 -2.70 12.95 -55.50
C PHE A 375 -3.00 14.26 -54.76
N THR A 376 -4.17 14.37 -54.19
CA THR A 376 -4.63 15.53 -53.39
C THR A 376 -4.79 15.14 -51.96
N PHE A 377 -4.22 15.92 -51.03
CA PHE A 377 -4.26 15.76 -49.59
C PHE A 377 -5.15 16.84 -48.99
N THR A 378 -6.14 16.44 -48.18
CA THR A 378 -7.07 17.35 -47.50
C THR A 378 -7.04 17.10 -46.00
N PRO A 379 -6.79 18.13 -45.18
CA PRO A 379 -6.76 17.94 -43.74
C PRO A 379 -8.17 17.81 -43.16
N LYS A 380 -8.38 16.95 -42.17
CA LYS A 380 -9.58 16.88 -41.34
C LYS A 380 -9.46 17.77 -40.11
N VAL A 381 -8.25 18.16 -39.75
CA VAL A 381 -7.94 18.98 -38.56
C VAL A 381 -7.61 20.39 -38.97
N LYS A 382 -8.01 21.37 -38.17
CA LYS A 382 -7.66 22.79 -38.36
C LYS A 382 -6.17 23.03 -38.13
N ASP A 383 -5.67 24.19 -38.65
CA ASP A 383 -4.29 24.66 -38.45
C ASP A 383 -3.17 23.77 -39.02
N VAL A 384 -3.48 22.87 -39.94
CA VAL A 384 -2.48 22.12 -40.71
C VAL A 384 -1.72 23.09 -41.63
N VAL A 385 -0.38 22.98 -41.67
CA VAL A 385 0.50 23.84 -42.47
C VAL A 385 1.28 23.05 -43.56
N SER A 386 1.41 21.73 -43.41
CA SER A 386 2.08 20.89 -44.38
C SER A 386 1.63 19.44 -44.31
N PHE A 387 1.87 18.71 -45.39
CA PHE A 387 1.79 17.26 -45.49
C PHE A 387 3.16 16.68 -45.75
N THR A 388 3.49 15.57 -45.09
CA THR A 388 4.66 14.77 -45.42
C THR A 388 4.19 13.42 -45.96
N TYR A 389 4.79 12.97 -47.05
CA TYR A 389 4.38 11.74 -47.68
C TYR A 389 5.61 10.92 -48.14
N SER A 390 5.40 9.62 -48.29
CA SER A 390 6.35 8.68 -48.91
C SER A 390 5.61 7.61 -49.71
N PHE A 391 6.20 7.15 -50.79
CA PHE A 391 5.69 6.01 -51.55
C PHE A 391 6.46 4.74 -51.20
N ASN A 392 5.80 3.57 -51.33
CA ASN A 392 6.42 2.25 -51.28
C ASN A 392 7.25 1.96 -50.00
N ASN A 393 6.79 2.41 -48.88
CA ASN A 393 7.32 2.08 -47.51
C ASN A 393 8.86 2.05 -47.44
N GLY A 394 9.53 3.07 -47.94
CA GLY A 394 10.99 3.16 -47.91
C GLY A 394 11.57 4.23 -48.85
N ASP A 395 10.75 4.86 -49.68
CA ASP A 395 11.14 6.04 -50.43
C ASP A 395 11.36 7.23 -49.47
N PRO A 396 12.21 8.19 -49.83
CA PRO A 396 12.44 9.37 -49.01
C PRO A 396 11.16 10.15 -48.76
N GLU A 397 10.94 10.55 -47.52
CA GLU A 397 9.85 11.45 -47.17
C GLU A 397 9.99 12.82 -47.82
N VAL A 398 8.89 13.34 -48.34
CA VAL A 398 8.83 14.66 -48.98
C VAL A 398 7.74 15.48 -48.29
N THR A 399 8.07 16.72 -47.91
CA THR A 399 7.12 17.65 -47.28
C THR A 399 6.65 18.70 -48.28
N VAL A 400 5.32 18.91 -48.35
CA VAL A 400 4.67 19.93 -49.20
C VAL A 400 3.82 20.86 -48.30
N PRO A 401 3.87 22.19 -48.56
CA PRO A 401 3.04 23.12 -47.79
C PRO A 401 1.58 23.03 -48.25
N VAL A 402 0.67 23.37 -47.32
CA VAL A 402 -0.76 23.53 -47.60
C VAL A 402 -0.96 24.79 -48.43
N GLY A 403 -1.76 24.66 -49.51
CA GLY A 403 -2.16 25.78 -50.37
C GLY A 403 -3.20 26.70 -49.71
N THR A 404 -3.57 27.75 -50.46
CA THR A 404 -4.61 28.74 -49.98
C THR A 404 -5.99 28.16 -49.90
N ASP A 405 -6.26 27.03 -50.49
CA ASP A 405 -7.49 26.25 -50.45
C ASP A 405 -7.48 25.18 -49.33
N HIS A 406 -6.52 25.23 -48.45
CA HIS A 406 -6.28 24.26 -47.38
C HIS A 406 -6.00 22.83 -47.86
N THR A 407 -5.55 22.62 -49.11
CA THR A 407 -5.14 21.32 -49.65
C THR A 407 -3.67 21.36 -50.11
N ALA A 408 -3.10 20.19 -50.38
CA ALA A 408 -1.87 20.09 -51.13
C ALA A 408 -2.03 19.03 -52.23
N SER A 409 -1.35 19.24 -53.38
CA SER A 409 -1.38 18.28 -54.46
C SER A 409 0.03 18.00 -54.94
N ILE A 410 0.27 16.74 -55.31
CA ILE A 410 1.55 16.27 -55.85
C ILE A 410 1.28 15.49 -57.16
N ASP A 411 2.22 15.54 -58.12
CA ASP A 411 2.21 14.67 -59.26
C ASP A 411 3.22 13.56 -59.07
N TRP A 412 2.81 12.35 -59.38
CA TRP A 412 3.66 11.16 -59.28
C TRP A 412 3.49 10.26 -60.51
N SER A 413 4.59 9.63 -60.94
CA SER A 413 4.57 8.70 -62.06
C SER A 413 5.28 7.40 -61.65
N PRO A 414 4.62 6.23 -61.73
CA PRO A 414 5.21 4.96 -61.34
C PRO A 414 6.33 4.49 -62.28
N ALA A 415 7.36 3.91 -61.70
CA ALA A 415 8.44 3.25 -62.45
C ALA A 415 8.15 1.76 -62.69
N THR A 416 7.22 1.18 -61.93
CA THR A 416 6.85 -0.24 -62.00
C THR A 416 5.33 -0.40 -61.99
N ASP A 417 4.85 -1.51 -62.52
CA ASP A 417 3.47 -1.98 -62.36
C ASP A 417 3.27 -2.70 -61.01
N GLY A 418 2.04 -3.02 -60.69
CA GLY A 418 1.70 -3.78 -59.47
C GLY A 418 1.25 -2.93 -58.31
N TRP A 419 1.39 -3.47 -57.12
CA TRP A 419 0.88 -2.84 -55.87
C TRP A 419 1.82 -1.74 -55.37
N HIS A 420 1.22 -0.62 -54.97
CA HIS A 420 1.90 0.53 -54.41
C HIS A 420 1.13 1.04 -53.15
N ASP A 421 1.86 1.63 -52.24
CA ASP A 421 1.35 2.34 -51.08
C ASP A 421 1.87 3.78 -51.05
N LEU A 422 1.04 4.67 -50.50
CA LEU A 422 1.37 6.06 -50.25
C LEU A 422 0.97 6.36 -48.78
N THR A 423 1.96 6.55 -47.92
CA THR A 423 1.73 7.00 -46.54
C THR A 423 1.79 8.52 -46.49
N VAL A 424 0.78 9.14 -45.87
CA VAL A 424 0.69 10.62 -45.75
C VAL A 424 0.33 10.96 -44.30
N TYR A 425 1.01 11.95 -43.72
CA TYR A 425 0.59 12.57 -42.46
C TYR A 425 0.62 14.10 -42.59
N ALA A 426 -0.22 14.76 -41.82
CA ALA A 426 -0.28 16.20 -41.77
C ALA A 426 0.49 16.74 -40.54
N THR A 427 1.00 17.98 -40.65
CA THR A 427 1.70 18.67 -39.57
C THR A 427 0.98 19.99 -39.28
N THR A 428 0.67 20.24 -38.03
CA THR A 428 0.00 21.49 -37.58
C THR A 428 0.99 22.65 -37.47
N ARG A 429 0.47 23.86 -37.27
CA ARG A 429 1.30 25.07 -37.06
C ARG A 429 2.15 24.99 -35.80
N SER A 430 1.72 24.24 -34.76
CA SER A 430 2.51 23.99 -33.54
C SER A 430 3.64 22.99 -33.78
N GLY A 431 3.72 22.34 -34.93
CA GLY A 431 4.68 21.29 -35.24
C GLY A 431 4.26 19.89 -34.84
N LEU A 432 3.00 19.71 -34.40
CA LEU A 432 2.46 18.40 -34.05
C LEU A 432 2.22 17.60 -35.34
N GLN A 433 2.84 16.41 -35.43
CA GLN A 433 2.61 15.45 -36.48
C GLN A 433 1.33 14.65 -36.15
N LEU A 434 0.37 14.66 -37.05
CA LEU A 434 -0.92 13.98 -36.93
C LEU A 434 -0.81 12.50 -37.35
N ALA A 435 -1.88 11.74 -37.16
CA ALA A 435 -1.90 10.32 -37.51
C ALA A 435 -1.71 10.10 -39.00
N PRO A 436 -0.88 9.12 -39.42
CA PRO A 436 -0.68 8.79 -40.81
C PRO A 436 -1.91 8.11 -41.43
N TYR A 437 -2.07 8.32 -42.72
CA TYR A 437 -3.01 7.58 -43.56
C TYR A 437 -2.24 6.79 -44.62
N ASP A 438 -2.55 5.51 -44.75
CA ASP A 438 -1.97 4.62 -45.77
C ASP A 438 -2.97 4.41 -46.92
N TYR A 439 -2.62 4.92 -48.07
CA TYR A 439 -3.41 4.86 -49.28
C TYR A 439 -2.84 3.79 -50.22
N PHE A 440 -3.63 2.78 -50.50
CA PHE A 440 -3.21 1.63 -51.30
C PHE A 440 -3.82 1.64 -52.70
N PHE A 441 -3.06 1.33 -53.73
CA PHE A 441 -3.53 1.27 -55.13
C PHE A 441 -2.68 0.31 -55.96
N THR A 442 -3.16 -0.01 -57.19
CA THR A 442 -2.44 -0.86 -58.15
C THR A 442 -2.23 -0.13 -59.43
N VAL A 443 -1.01 -0.17 -59.98
CA VAL A 443 -0.63 0.35 -61.32
C VAL A 443 -0.79 -0.76 -62.36
N ASN A 444 -1.50 -0.45 -63.49
CA ASN A 444 -1.73 -1.38 -64.58
C ASN A 444 -0.46 -1.61 -65.46
#